data_b8fc8836890841793ebbb4368d7c3482
#
_entry.id   b8fc8836890841793ebbb4368d7c3482
#
_cell.length_a   1.000
_cell.length_b   1.000
_cell.length_c   1.000
_cell.angle_alpha   90.00
_cell.angle_beta   90.00
_cell.angle_gamma   90.00
#
_symmetry.space_group_name_H-M   'P 1'
#
loop_
_entity.id
_entity.type
_entity.pdbx_description
1 polymer ?
#
loop_
_entity_poly.entity_id
_entity_poly.type
_entity_poly.pdbx_seq_one_letter_code
_entity_poly.pdbx_strand_id
1 'polypeptide(L)'
;MKGNMELTPAARLLLERRYLLPGETPEGLFWRAASAVGGTERSREFFSLLSDLLFLPNSPTLMNAGTPGGQLSACFVLPVEDSIEGIFTTLTHMALIHQSGGGTGFSFSRLRPRGDIVNGVRGAATGPVSFMRVFDAATAAVRQGGRRRGANMGVLAASHPDIEEFVTCKREGGLTNFNISVGVDEQFLRSLEGGLDYDLVNPRDGSVWKSINARSLWRIIAESAWISGEPGVIFLDEINRRNTTPHLGLIEATNPCGEQPLYPYESCNLGSINLARCIRKGEIDDDLLVRVVRCGVEFLDSVIDVNHFPLPQIREKTLATRKIGLGVMGFAEALIRLDIPYESEEALRFAENLMEKVQTTARERSEELGV
;
A
#
# COMPACT_ATOMS: atom_id res chain seq x y z
N MET A 1 8.83 27.99 19.58
CA MET A 1 9.87 26.99 19.79
C MET A 1 10.54 26.75 18.47
N LYS A 2 11.83 27.06 18.31
CA LYS A 2 12.59 26.73 17.10
C LYS A 2 12.94 25.26 17.21
N GLY A 3 12.25 24.39 16.50
CA GLY A 3 12.69 23.02 16.28
C GLY A 3 14.06 23.03 15.60
N ASN A 4 14.95 22.15 16.01
CA ASN A 4 16.29 22.04 15.40
C ASN A 4 16.20 21.22 14.12
N MET A 5 15.41 21.70 13.14
CA MET A 5 15.14 21.00 11.89
C MET A 5 16.34 21.14 10.95
N GLU A 6 17.29 20.24 11.07
CA GLU A 6 18.42 20.14 10.14
C GLU A 6 18.01 19.34 8.91
N LEU A 7 17.63 20.04 7.84
CA LEU A 7 17.37 19.45 6.54
C LEU A 7 18.63 19.48 5.67
N THR A 8 18.89 18.35 5.02
CA THR A 8 19.93 18.31 3.98
C THR A 8 19.55 19.23 2.79
N PRO A 9 20.52 19.73 2.00
CA PRO A 9 20.21 20.51 0.81
C PRO A 9 19.27 19.80 -0.16
N ALA A 10 19.40 18.47 -0.32
CA ALA A 10 18.53 17.66 -1.16
C ALA A 10 17.10 17.59 -0.62
N ALA A 11 16.92 17.39 0.70
CA ALA A 11 15.63 17.39 1.34
C ALA A 11 14.92 18.75 1.19
N ARG A 12 15.65 19.86 1.42
CA ARG A 12 15.11 21.22 1.22
C ARG A 12 14.64 21.44 -0.22
N LEU A 13 15.48 21.08 -1.20
CA LEU A 13 15.14 21.21 -2.62
C LEU A 13 13.90 20.39 -2.99
N LEU A 14 13.76 19.16 -2.43
CA LEU A 14 12.61 18.31 -2.66
C LEU A 14 11.32 18.92 -2.08
N LEU A 15 11.38 19.44 -0.85
CA LEU A 15 10.26 20.13 -0.22
C LEU A 15 9.83 21.35 -1.05
N GLU A 16 10.76 22.21 -1.45
CA GLU A 16 10.49 23.39 -2.26
C GLU A 16 9.83 23.06 -3.60
N ARG A 17 10.29 21.99 -4.27
CA ARG A 17 9.78 21.61 -5.59
C ARG A 17 8.42 20.90 -5.57
N ARG A 18 8.08 20.19 -4.50
CA ARG A 18 6.94 19.26 -4.51
C ARG A 18 5.94 19.43 -3.38
N TYR A 19 6.36 19.93 -2.22
CA TYR A 19 5.53 19.88 -1.01
C TYR A 19 5.06 21.24 -0.53
N LEU A 20 5.91 22.27 -0.62
CA LEU A 20 5.59 23.59 -0.11
C LEU A 20 4.50 24.28 -0.95
N LEU A 21 3.60 24.97 -0.27
CA LEU A 21 2.70 25.92 -0.89
C LEU A 21 3.47 27.20 -1.27
N PRO A 22 2.95 28.05 -2.19
CA PRO A 22 3.58 29.31 -2.52
C PRO A 22 3.84 30.18 -1.27
N GLY A 23 5.13 30.51 -1.03
CA GLY A 23 5.55 31.30 0.13
C GLY A 23 5.66 30.53 1.44
N GLU A 24 5.42 29.22 1.45
CA GLU A 24 5.54 28.38 2.64
C GLU A 24 7.01 27.99 2.90
N THR A 25 7.36 27.89 4.19
CA THR A 25 8.66 27.33 4.63
C THR A 25 8.50 25.86 5.03
N PRO A 26 9.59 25.07 5.14
CA PRO A 26 9.52 23.72 5.67
C PRO A 26 8.90 23.64 7.07
N GLU A 27 9.17 24.60 7.95
CA GLU A 27 8.54 24.69 9.26
C GLU A 27 7.05 24.98 9.14
N GLY A 28 6.66 25.88 8.20
CA GLY A 28 5.27 26.18 7.88
C GLY A 28 4.49 24.97 7.41
N LEU A 29 5.10 24.14 6.53
CA LEU A 29 4.54 22.87 6.07
C LEU A 29 4.21 21.94 7.26
N PHE A 30 5.20 21.70 8.14
CA PHE A 30 5.00 20.81 9.28
C PHE A 30 3.98 21.39 10.29
N TRP A 31 3.98 22.69 10.48
CA TRP A 31 2.97 23.33 11.32
C TRP A 31 1.58 23.23 10.73
N ARG A 32 1.43 23.45 9.42
CA ARG A 32 0.14 23.31 8.72
C ARG A 32 -0.40 21.89 8.84
N ALA A 33 0.43 20.88 8.55
CA ALA A 33 0.05 19.48 8.66
C ALA A 33 -0.33 19.10 10.10
N ALA A 34 0.51 19.45 11.08
CA ALA A 34 0.27 19.17 12.48
C ALA A 34 -1.01 19.86 13.00
N SER A 35 -1.25 21.11 12.60
CA SER A 35 -2.42 21.86 13.03
C SER A 35 -3.71 21.34 12.42
N ALA A 36 -3.67 20.94 11.15
CA ALA A 36 -4.84 20.39 10.48
C ALA A 36 -5.25 19.03 11.05
N VAL A 37 -4.28 18.19 11.44
CA VAL A 37 -4.52 16.85 11.99
C VAL A 37 -4.79 16.89 13.50
N GLY A 38 -4.04 17.70 14.25
CA GLY A 38 -4.09 17.73 15.72
C GLY A 38 -5.09 18.71 16.32
N GLY A 39 -5.74 19.55 15.51
CA GLY A 39 -6.69 20.56 15.98
C GLY A 39 -6.06 21.47 17.05
N THR A 40 -6.87 21.91 18.03
CA THR A 40 -6.41 22.80 19.11
C THR A 40 -5.59 22.07 20.18
N GLU A 41 -5.79 20.78 20.36
CA GLU A 41 -5.25 20.02 21.50
C GLU A 41 -3.87 19.42 21.23
N ARG A 42 -3.67 18.85 20.03
CA ARG A 42 -2.48 18.03 19.73
C ARG A 42 -1.50 18.70 18.74
N SER A 43 -1.82 19.86 18.17
CA SER A 43 -1.00 20.52 17.13
C SER A 43 0.46 20.70 17.53
N ARG A 44 0.73 21.07 18.78
CA ARG A 44 2.10 21.31 19.27
C ARG A 44 2.91 20.03 19.37
N GLU A 45 2.28 18.97 19.83
CA GLU A 45 2.93 17.66 19.97
C GLU A 45 3.21 17.06 18.59
N PHE A 46 2.22 17.07 17.68
CA PHE A 46 2.39 16.63 16.31
C PHE A 46 3.43 17.47 15.55
N PHE A 47 3.47 18.78 15.81
CA PHE A 47 4.51 19.64 15.22
C PHE A 47 5.90 19.23 15.71
N SER A 48 6.10 18.99 17.01
CA SER A 48 7.38 18.52 17.54
C SER A 48 7.78 17.18 16.92
N LEU A 49 6.83 16.24 16.82
CA LEU A 49 7.06 14.93 16.21
C LEU A 49 7.58 15.04 14.75
N LEU A 50 7.00 15.96 13.95
CA LEU A 50 7.40 16.19 12.57
C LEU A 50 8.67 17.03 12.44
N SER A 51 8.78 18.14 13.17
CA SER A 51 9.91 19.07 13.08
C SER A 51 11.22 18.51 13.63
N ASP A 52 11.15 17.61 14.62
CA ASP A 52 12.31 16.88 15.12
C ASP A 52 12.69 15.69 14.23
N LEU A 53 11.95 15.47 13.12
CA LEU A 53 12.14 14.39 12.16
C LEU A 53 12.10 12.99 12.81
N LEU A 54 11.31 12.85 13.87
CA LEU A 54 11.08 11.58 14.58
C LEU A 54 10.10 10.68 13.83
N PHE A 55 9.16 11.27 13.10
CA PHE A 55 8.12 10.61 12.34
C PHE A 55 7.82 11.38 11.06
N LEU A 56 7.50 10.68 10.00
CA LEU A 56 7.12 11.28 8.73
C LEU A 56 5.87 10.59 8.18
N PRO A 57 4.75 11.32 8.01
CA PRO A 57 3.56 10.78 7.38
C PRO A 57 3.73 10.69 5.86
N ASN A 58 2.82 9.99 5.20
CA ASN A 58 2.81 9.87 3.75
C ASN A 58 2.73 11.22 3.03
N SER A 59 3.16 11.24 1.77
CA SER A 59 3.18 12.46 0.95
C SER A 59 1.83 13.14 0.82
N PRO A 60 0.69 12.45 0.60
CA PRO A 60 -0.62 13.11 0.57
C PRO A 60 -0.95 13.88 1.85
N THR A 61 -0.64 13.34 3.03
CA THR A 61 -0.85 14.04 4.29
C THR A 61 -0.03 15.34 4.35
N LEU A 62 1.28 15.28 4.04
CA LEU A 62 2.12 16.49 4.05
C LEU A 62 1.69 17.51 3.00
N MET A 63 1.31 17.07 1.79
CA MET A 63 0.94 17.96 0.70
C MET A 63 -0.41 18.63 0.92
N ASN A 64 -1.40 17.91 1.44
CA ASN A 64 -2.80 18.29 1.37
C ASN A 64 -3.45 18.61 2.72
N ALA A 65 -2.86 18.24 3.86
CA ALA A 65 -3.43 18.59 5.16
C ALA A 65 -3.52 20.10 5.32
N GLY A 66 -4.70 20.58 5.71
CA GLY A 66 -4.98 22.01 5.83
C GLY A 66 -5.14 22.76 4.51
N THR A 67 -5.33 22.05 3.38
CA THR A 67 -5.67 22.63 2.08
C THR A 67 -7.11 22.28 1.68
N PRO A 68 -7.74 23.04 0.76
CA PRO A 68 -9.10 22.73 0.30
C PRO A 68 -9.27 21.36 -0.34
N GLY A 69 -8.21 20.79 -0.91
CA GLY A 69 -8.22 19.48 -1.55
C GLY A 69 -8.06 18.28 -0.62
N GLY A 70 -7.83 18.47 0.64
CA GLY A 70 -7.71 17.63 1.84
C GLY A 70 -7.74 16.11 1.78
N GLN A 71 -7.43 15.47 0.63
CA GLN A 71 -7.28 14.01 0.55
C GLN A 71 -5.90 13.61 1.07
N LEU A 72 -5.86 12.81 2.16
CA LEU A 72 -4.65 12.54 2.95
C LEU A 72 -4.17 11.08 2.85
N SER A 73 -5.01 10.16 2.34
CA SER A 73 -4.66 8.74 2.20
C SER A 73 -3.78 8.51 0.97
N ALA A 74 -2.83 7.58 1.08
CA ALA A 74 -1.95 7.22 -0.03
C ALA A 74 -2.45 6.00 -0.82
N CYS A 75 -3.12 5.06 -0.13
CA CYS A 75 -3.38 3.70 -0.57
C CYS A 75 -4.88 3.43 -0.62
N PHE A 76 -5.32 2.81 -1.72
CA PHE A 76 -6.71 2.45 -1.95
C PHE A 76 -6.80 1.11 -2.66
N VAL A 77 -7.85 0.33 -2.38
CA VAL A 77 -8.21 -0.85 -3.15
C VAL A 77 -9.63 -0.70 -3.67
N LEU A 78 -9.87 -1.06 -4.92
CA LEU A 78 -11.17 -1.02 -5.55
C LEU A 78 -11.56 -2.41 -6.06
N PRO A 79 -12.86 -2.76 -6.04
CA PRO A 79 -13.34 -4.02 -6.61
C PRO A 79 -13.32 -3.96 -8.14
N VAL A 80 -13.12 -5.10 -8.80
CA VAL A 80 -13.36 -5.26 -10.24
C VAL A 80 -14.37 -6.38 -10.43
N GLU A 81 -15.61 -6.00 -10.70
CA GLU A 81 -16.70 -6.96 -10.92
C GLU A 81 -16.73 -7.44 -12.37
N ASP A 82 -17.15 -8.70 -12.59
CA ASP A 82 -17.17 -9.35 -13.92
C ASP A 82 -18.34 -8.87 -14.80
N SER A 83 -18.40 -7.56 -15.02
CA SER A 83 -19.35 -6.90 -15.92
C SER A 83 -18.74 -5.65 -16.53
N ILE A 84 -19.18 -5.27 -17.72
CA ILE A 84 -18.72 -4.02 -18.37
C ILE A 84 -19.03 -2.82 -17.48
N GLU A 85 -20.24 -2.76 -16.93
CA GLU A 85 -20.64 -1.67 -16.03
C GLU A 85 -19.73 -1.59 -14.79
N GLY A 86 -19.48 -2.73 -14.12
CA GLY A 86 -18.60 -2.80 -12.94
C GLY A 86 -17.15 -2.41 -13.25
N ILE A 87 -16.59 -2.91 -14.35
CA ILE A 87 -15.24 -2.59 -14.80
C ILE A 87 -15.08 -1.09 -15.05
N PHE A 88 -16.00 -0.47 -15.80
CA PHE A 88 -15.91 0.96 -16.14
C PHE A 88 -16.29 1.88 -14.98
N THR A 89 -17.15 1.44 -14.06
CA THR A 89 -17.37 2.12 -12.77
C THR A 89 -16.08 2.17 -11.97
N THR A 90 -15.38 1.04 -11.85
CA THR A 90 -14.07 0.97 -11.17
C THR A 90 -13.04 1.85 -11.85
N LEU A 91 -13.00 1.90 -13.17
CA LEU A 91 -12.12 2.79 -13.94
C LEU A 91 -12.40 4.27 -13.61
N THR A 92 -13.67 4.66 -13.51
CA THR A 92 -14.07 6.02 -13.10
C THR A 92 -13.60 6.32 -11.67
N HIS A 93 -13.84 5.41 -10.73
CA HIS A 93 -13.39 5.55 -9.34
C HIS A 93 -11.86 5.67 -9.23
N MET A 94 -11.13 4.86 -9.98
CA MET A 94 -9.66 4.95 -10.09
C MET A 94 -9.23 6.36 -10.54
N ALA A 95 -9.86 6.90 -11.58
CA ALA A 95 -9.51 8.22 -12.10
C ALA A 95 -9.71 9.33 -11.06
N LEU A 96 -10.81 9.29 -10.28
CA LEU A 96 -11.09 10.24 -9.21
C LEU A 96 -10.06 10.12 -8.07
N ILE A 97 -9.66 8.90 -7.69
CA ILE A 97 -8.62 8.69 -6.69
C ILE A 97 -7.27 9.20 -7.19
N HIS A 98 -6.88 8.88 -8.42
CA HIS A 98 -5.63 9.37 -9.01
C HIS A 98 -5.61 10.90 -9.09
N GLN A 99 -6.72 11.53 -9.47
CA GLN A 99 -6.84 13.00 -9.47
C GLN A 99 -6.59 13.59 -8.08
N SER A 100 -7.01 12.90 -7.01
CA SER A 100 -6.84 13.35 -5.62
C SER A 100 -5.49 13.00 -4.99
N GLY A 101 -4.66 12.16 -5.63
CA GLY A 101 -3.33 11.84 -5.14
C GLY A 101 -3.10 10.42 -4.63
N GLY A 102 -4.12 9.59 -4.67
CA GLY A 102 -4.04 8.21 -4.25
C GLY A 102 -3.44 7.28 -5.30
N GLY A 103 -2.90 6.14 -4.84
CA GLY A 103 -2.58 4.98 -5.66
C GLY A 103 -3.60 3.87 -5.43
N THR A 104 -3.91 3.09 -6.45
CA THR A 104 -4.99 2.10 -6.42
C THR A 104 -4.48 0.68 -6.62
N GLY A 105 -5.13 -0.28 -5.99
CA GLY A 105 -4.93 -1.70 -6.21
C GLY A 105 -6.23 -2.40 -6.56
N PHE A 106 -6.11 -3.50 -7.29
CA PHE A 106 -7.23 -4.27 -7.80
C PHE A 106 -6.93 -5.76 -7.76
N SER A 107 -7.93 -6.57 -7.42
CA SER A 107 -7.95 -7.98 -7.79
C SER A 107 -8.73 -8.15 -9.10
N PHE A 108 -8.07 -8.67 -10.12
CA PHE A 108 -8.70 -9.03 -11.39
C PHE A 108 -9.17 -10.50 -11.41
N SER A 109 -9.04 -11.19 -10.29
CA SER A 109 -9.27 -12.64 -10.18
C SER A 109 -10.73 -13.06 -10.37
N ARG A 110 -11.67 -12.12 -10.23
CA ARG A 110 -13.10 -12.37 -10.44
C ARG A 110 -13.52 -12.28 -11.89
N LEU A 111 -12.69 -11.70 -12.77
CA LEU A 111 -13.01 -11.58 -14.19
C LEU A 111 -12.94 -12.95 -14.87
N ARG A 112 -13.91 -13.23 -15.73
CA ARG A 112 -13.89 -14.44 -16.57
C ARG A 112 -12.67 -14.49 -17.49
N PRO A 113 -12.14 -15.68 -17.76
CA PRO A 113 -10.94 -15.83 -18.58
C PRO A 113 -11.20 -15.51 -20.07
N ARG A 114 -10.11 -15.24 -20.76
CA ARG A 114 -10.11 -15.14 -22.23
C ARG A 114 -10.74 -16.36 -22.87
N GLY A 115 -11.63 -16.13 -23.83
CA GLY A 115 -12.31 -17.20 -24.55
C GLY A 115 -13.57 -17.75 -23.88
N ASP A 116 -13.92 -17.26 -22.68
CA ASP A 116 -15.17 -17.64 -22.04
C ASP A 116 -16.40 -17.01 -22.71
N ILE A 117 -17.58 -17.36 -22.23
CA ILE A 117 -18.89 -16.97 -22.79
C ILE A 117 -19.23 -15.53 -22.37
N VAL A 118 -19.62 -14.71 -23.34
CA VAL A 118 -20.25 -13.41 -23.11
C VAL A 118 -21.58 -13.38 -23.84
N ASN A 119 -22.69 -13.13 -23.13
CA ASN A 119 -24.04 -13.07 -23.72
C ASN A 119 -24.39 -14.31 -24.57
N GLY A 120 -23.98 -15.51 -24.13
CA GLY A 120 -24.19 -16.78 -24.84
C GLY A 120 -23.20 -17.08 -25.97
N VAL A 121 -22.28 -16.18 -26.29
CA VAL A 121 -21.26 -16.37 -27.34
C VAL A 121 -19.95 -16.85 -26.73
N ARG A 122 -19.51 -18.05 -27.10
CA ARG A 122 -18.19 -18.58 -26.68
C ARG A 122 -17.06 -17.84 -27.41
N GLY A 123 -15.92 -17.68 -26.73
CA GLY A 123 -14.73 -17.03 -27.27
C GLY A 123 -14.79 -15.50 -27.30
N ALA A 124 -15.85 -14.90 -26.76
CA ALA A 124 -16.04 -13.44 -26.79
C ALA A 124 -15.32 -12.69 -25.65
N ALA A 125 -14.99 -13.36 -24.55
CA ALA A 125 -14.28 -12.75 -23.43
C ALA A 125 -12.81 -12.45 -23.78
N THR A 126 -12.34 -11.27 -23.40
CA THR A 126 -10.97 -10.81 -23.69
C THR A 126 -9.98 -11.04 -22.55
N GLY A 127 -10.49 -11.42 -21.38
CA GLY A 127 -9.70 -11.71 -20.18
C GLY A 127 -9.19 -10.46 -19.44
N PRO A 128 -8.65 -10.66 -18.20
CA PRO A 128 -8.24 -9.58 -17.31
C PRO A 128 -7.14 -8.68 -17.86
N VAL A 129 -6.12 -9.22 -18.52
CA VAL A 129 -4.99 -8.43 -19.05
C VAL A 129 -5.42 -7.38 -20.07
N SER A 130 -6.45 -7.67 -20.86
CA SER A 130 -7.01 -6.70 -21.81
C SER A 130 -7.63 -5.50 -21.10
N PHE A 131 -8.35 -5.70 -20.01
CA PHE A 131 -8.90 -4.62 -19.21
C PHE A 131 -7.81 -3.86 -18.45
N MET A 132 -6.78 -4.53 -17.94
CA MET A 132 -5.63 -3.85 -17.33
C MET A 132 -5.00 -2.83 -18.27
N ARG A 133 -4.93 -3.10 -19.57
CA ARG A 133 -4.44 -2.15 -20.58
C ARG A 133 -5.30 -0.88 -20.67
N VAL A 134 -6.62 -1.01 -20.50
CA VAL A 134 -7.53 0.14 -20.45
C VAL A 134 -7.26 0.99 -19.20
N PHE A 135 -7.10 0.36 -18.05
CA PHE A 135 -6.74 1.04 -16.79
C PHE A 135 -5.37 1.73 -16.89
N ASP A 136 -4.39 1.08 -17.51
CA ASP A 136 -3.05 1.65 -17.71
C ASP A 136 -3.11 2.91 -18.58
N ALA A 137 -3.84 2.85 -19.71
CA ALA A 137 -4.01 3.98 -20.62
C ALA A 137 -4.75 5.15 -19.92
N ALA A 138 -5.80 4.87 -19.14
CA ALA A 138 -6.51 5.87 -18.38
C ALA A 138 -5.62 6.51 -17.31
N THR A 139 -4.80 5.72 -16.61
CA THR A 139 -3.83 6.21 -15.63
C THR A 139 -2.80 7.15 -16.26
N ALA A 140 -2.33 6.83 -17.47
CA ALA A 140 -1.41 7.69 -18.21
C ALA A 140 -2.03 9.05 -18.59
N ALA A 141 -3.34 9.08 -18.82
CA ALA A 141 -4.09 10.29 -19.18
C ALA A 141 -4.43 11.16 -17.98
N VAL A 142 -4.70 10.55 -16.81
CA VAL A 142 -5.05 11.28 -15.58
C VAL A 142 -3.79 11.83 -14.92
N ARG A 143 -3.54 13.14 -15.10
CA ARG A 143 -2.43 13.83 -14.45
C ARG A 143 -2.92 14.54 -13.19
N GLN A 144 -2.30 14.23 -12.06
CA GLN A 144 -2.43 15.01 -10.84
C GLN A 144 -1.69 16.33 -10.99
N GLY A 145 -2.30 17.45 -11.19
CA GLY A 145 -1.71 18.79 -11.04
C GLY A 145 -0.18 18.91 -11.03
N GLY A 146 0.56 17.97 -11.62
CA GLY A 146 2.00 17.89 -11.73
C GLY A 146 2.78 17.35 -10.50
N ARG A 147 2.10 16.97 -9.40
CA ARG A 147 2.80 16.63 -8.14
C ARG A 147 3.08 15.13 -7.93
N ARG A 148 2.16 14.24 -8.31
CA ARG A 148 2.32 12.78 -8.16
C ARG A 148 1.78 12.04 -9.38
N ARG A 149 2.44 10.95 -9.82
CA ARG A 149 1.94 10.06 -10.88
C ARG A 149 0.99 9.03 -10.27
N GLY A 150 -0.12 8.72 -10.94
CA GLY A 150 -0.97 7.59 -10.60
C GLY A 150 -0.20 6.27 -10.73
N ALA A 151 -0.47 5.33 -9.84
CA ALA A 151 0.10 4.00 -9.88
C ALA A 151 -0.96 2.97 -9.47
N ASN A 152 -0.88 1.78 -10.06
CA ASN A 152 -1.80 0.68 -9.83
C ASN A 152 -1.07 -0.58 -9.36
N MET A 153 -1.76 -1.44 -8.61
CA MET A 153 -1.44 -2.84 -8.40
C MET A 153 -2.49 -3.69 -9.06
N GLY A 154 -2.08 -4.63 -9.89
CA GLY A 154 -2.94 -5.70 -10.39
C GLY A 154 -2.59 -7.01 -9.70
N VAL A 155 -3.57 -7.62 -9.03
CA VAL A 155 -3.43 -8.97 -8.45
C VAL A 155 -4.25 -9.95 -9.27
N LEU A 156 -3.66 -11.10 -9.62
CA LEU A 156 -4.37 -12.22 -10.20
C LEU A 156 -4.05 -13.50 -9.41
N ALA A 157 -5.09 -14.25 -9.03
CA ALA A 157 -4.92 -15.52 -8.34
C ALA A 157 -4.15 -16.53 -9.22
N ALA A 158 -3.27 -17.30 -8.62
CA ALA A 158 -2.51 -18.37 -9.31
C ALA A 158 -3.44 -19.39 -9.98
N SER A 159 -4.65 -19.59 -9.43
CA SER A 159 -5.68 -20.47 -9.98
C SER A 159 -6.45 -19.91 -11.18
N HIS A 160 -6.20 -18.66 -11.58
CA HIS A 160 -6.93 -18.05 -12.70
C HIS A 160 -6.47 -18.63 -14.04
N PRO A 161 -7.38 -18.95 -15.01
CA PRO A 161 -7.02 -19.52 -16.31
C PRO A 161 -6.02 -18.70 -17.12
N ASP A 162 -6.04 -17.36 -17.01
CA ASP A 162 -5.15 -16.46 -17.72
C ASP A 162 -3.86 -16.12 -16.97
N ILE A 163 -3.49 -16.91 -15.94
CA ILE A 163 -2.32 -16.62 -15.11
C ILE A 163 -1.01 -16.56 -15.90
N GLU A 164 -0.83 -17.42 -16.92
CA GLU A 164 0.39 -17.44 -17.74
C GLU A 164 0.51 -16.14 -18.56
N GLU A 165 -0.60 -15.65 -19.15
CA GLU A 165 -0.62 -14.36 -19.86
C GLU A 165 -0.32 -13.21 -18.90
N PHE A 166 -0.93 -13.22 -17.73
CA PHE A 166 -0.72 -12.18 -16.70
C PHE A 166 0.73 -12.11 -16.24
N VAL A 167 1.35 -13.25 -15.92
CA VAL A 167 2.74 -13.32 -15.47
C VAL A 167 3.72 -12.80 -16.52
N THR A 168 3.41 -12.98 -17.81
CA THR A 168 4.31 -12.62 -18.91
C THR A 168 4.02 -11.25 -19.52
N CYS A 169 2.90 -10.61 -19.17
CA CYS A 169 2.38 -9.42 -19.88
C CYS A 169 3.30 -8.18 -19.87
N LYS A 170 4.32 -8.16 -18.98
CA LYS A 170 5.30 -7.07 -18.88
C LYS A 170 6.70 -7.41 -19.43
N ARG A 171 6.94 -8.62 -19.88
CA ARG A 171 8.27 -9.05 -20.42
C ARG A 171 8.75 -8.20 -21.57
N GLU A 172 7.86 -7.79 -22.46
CA GLU A 172 8.16 -6.99 -23.66
C GLU A 172 7.86 -5.49 -23.47
N GLY A 173 7.65 -5.07 -22.22
CA GLY A 173 7.20 -3.72 -21.88
C GLY A 173 5.68 -3.57 -21.91
N GLY A 174 5.19 -2.39 -21.58
CA GLY A 174 3.76 -2.10 -21.41
C GLY A 174 3.32 -2.12 -19.97
N LEU A 175 2.07 -1.76 -19.69
CA LEU A 175 1.49 -1.64 -18.35
C LEU A 175 2.40 -0.85 -17.39
N THR A 176 2.95 0.27 -17.86
CA THR A 176 3.96 1.06 -17.14
C THR A 176 3.46 1.75 -15.88
N ASN A 177 2.14 1.81 -15.72
CA ASN A 177 1.49 2.37 -14.54
C ASN A 177 0.98 1.27 -13.58
N PHE A 178 1.28 0.00 -13.88
CA PHE A 178 0.96 -1.15 -13.03
C PHE A 178 2.21 -1.78 -12.44
N ASN A 179 2.15 -2.09 -11.15
CA ASN A 179 2.83 -3.22 -10.55
C ASN A 179 1.88 -4.41 -10.62
N ILE A 180 2.41 -5.61 -10.80
CA ILE A 180 1.61 -6.84 -10.86
C ILE A 180 2.10 -7.86 -9.84
N SER A 181 1.17 -8.60 -9.25
CA SER A 181 1.49 -9.65 -8.28
C SER A 181 0.58 -10.87 -8.46
N VAL A 182 1.18 -12.04 -8.34
CA VAL A 182 0.44 -13.31 -8.30
C VAL A 182 -0.03 -13.56 -6.88
N GLY A 183 -1.34 -13.73 -6.70
CA GLY A 183 -1.93 -14.18 -5.44
C GLY A 183 -1.83 -15.70 -5.31
N VAL A 184 -0.98 -16.20 -4.43
CA VAL A 184 -0.82 -17.64 -4.17
C VAL A 184 -1.59 -18.05 -2.92
N ASP A 185 -2.11 -19.30 -2.95
CA ASP A 185 -2.78 -19.96 -1.85
C ASP A 185 -1.99 -21.18 -1.35
N GLU A 186 -2.43 -21.75 -0.23
CA GLU A 186 -1.79 -22.95 0.34
C GLU A 186 -1.85 -24.15 -0.62
N GLN A 187 -2.91 -24.26 -1.42
CA GLN A 187 -3.03 -25.36 -2.37
C GLN A 187 -1.95 -25.28 -3.45
N PHE A 188 -1.71 -24.06 -3.98
CA PHE A 188 -0.61 -23.85 -4.92
C PHE A 188 0.74 -24.18 -4.30
N LEU A 189 1.01 -23.73 -3.08
CA LEU A 189 2.28 -23.98 -2.39
C LEU A 189 2.51 -25.48 -2.13
N ARG A 190 1.47 -26.21 -1.70
CA ARG A 190 1.55 -27.69 -1.55
C ARG A 190 1.81 -28.38 -2.88
N SER A 191 1.15 -27.96 -3.95
CA SER A 191 1.37 -28.51 -5.28
C SER A 191 2.78 -28.21 -5.80
N LEU A 192 3.30 -27.03 -5.50
CA LEU A 192 4.67 -26.61 -5.84
C LEU A 192 5.72 -27.49 -5.14
N GLU A 193 5.59 -27.71 -3.83
CA GLU A 193 6.47 -28.57 -3.04
C GLU A 193 6.42 -30.01 -3.56
N GLY A 194 5.20 -30.54 -3.77
CA GLY A 194 4.99 -31.91 -4.26
C GLY A 194 5.32 -32.11 -5.74
N GLY A 195 5.51 -31.03 -6.52
CA GLY A 195 5.68 -31.11 -7.99
C GLY A 195 4.41 -31.59 -8.71
N LEU A 196 3.25 -31.35 -8.11
CA LEU A 196 1.94 -31.78 -8.59
C LEU A 196 1.34 -30.80 -9.59
N ASP A 197 0.31 -31.25 -10.28
CA ASP A 197 -0.53 -30.39 -11.08
C ASP A 197 -1.46 -29.55 -10.19
N TYR A 198 -1.76 -28.34 -10.67
CA TYR A 198 -2.59 -27.35 -10.03
C TYR A 198 -3.69 -26.91 -10.98
N ASP A 199 -4.93 -26.94 -10.53
CA ASP A 199 -6.08 -26.62 -11.37
C ASP A 199 -6.26 -25.11 -11.54
N LEU A 200 -6.41 -24.68 -12.77
CA LEU A 200 -6.84 -23.34 -13.14
C LEU A 200 -8.36 -23.34 -13.26
N VAL A 201 -9.00 -22.50 -12.48
CA VAL A 201 -10.46 -22.53 -12.24
C VAL A 201 -11.10 -21.27 -12.80
N ASN A 202 -12.17 -21.45 -13.59
CA ASN A 202 -12.98 -20.33 -14.10
C ASN A 202 -13.74 -19.67 -12.94
N PRO A 203 -13.46 -18.38 -12.62
CA PRO A 203 -14.09 -17.72 -11.48
C PRO A 203 -15.61 -17.52 -11.65
N ARG A 204 -16.14 -17.59 -12.88
CA ARG A 204 -17.56 -17.40 -13.17
C ARG A 204 -18.42 -18.57 -12.70
N ASP A 205 -17.94 -19.81 -12.81
CA ASP A 205 -18.76 -21.02 -12.53
C ASP A 205 -18.04 -22.09 -11.71
N GLY A 206 -16.77 -21.86 -11.35
CA GLY A 206 -15.99 -22.80 -10.55
C GLY A 206 -15.51 -24.02 -11.31
N SER A 207 -15.69 -24.10 -12.64
CA SER A 207 -15.23 -25.22 -13.43
C SER A 207 -13.71 -25.21 -13.63
N VAL A 208 -13.11 -26.40 -13.65
CA VAL A 208 -11.69 -26.56 -13.98
C VAL A 208 -11.52 -26.24 -15.47
N TRP A 209 -10.75 -25.22 -15.78
CA TRP A 209 -10.46 -24.79 -17.16
C TRP A 209 -9.34 -25.61 -17.80
N LYS A 210 -8.26 -25.77 -17.06
CA LYS A 210 -7.11 -26.65 -17.38
C LYS A 210 -6.29 -26.85 -16.12
N SER A 211 -5.41 -27.85 -16.13
CA SER A 211 -4.40 -28.04 -15.08
C SER A 211 -3.01 -27.68 -15.61
N ILE A 212 -2.15 -27.19 -14.72
CA ILE A 212 -0.75 -26.85 -15.02
C ILE A 212 0.13 -27.40 -13.92
N ASN A 213 1.33 -27.88 -14.26
CA ASN A 213 2.28 -28.27 -13.23
C ASN A 213 2.73 -27.05 -12.42
N ALA A 214 2.56 -27.08 -11.09
CA ALA A 214 2.83 -25.94 -10.20
C ALA A 214 4.30 -25.46 -10.28
N ARG A 215 5.28 -26.37 -10.44
CA ARG A 215 6.69 -25.99 -10.63
C ARG A 215 6.92 -25.29 -11.96
N SER A 216 6.18 -25.66 -13.01
CA SER A 216 6.26 -24.98 -14.31
C SER A 216 5.71 -23.55 -14.22
N LEU A 217 4.58 -23.34 -13.55
CA LEU A 217 4.04 -22.00 -13.31
C LEU A 217 4.99 -21.15 -12.46
N TRP A 218 5.52 -21.72 -11.37
CA TRP A 218 6.50 -21.05 -10.52
C TRP A 218 7.75 -20.61 -11.29
N ARG A 219 8.26 -21.47 -12.17
CA ARG A 219 9.40 -21.12 -13.02
C ARG A 219 9.09 -19.93 -13.94
N ILE A 220 7.90 -19.91 -14.56
CA ILE A 220 7.49 -18.77 -15.40
C ILE A 220 7.41 -17.48 -14.58
N ILE A 221 6.89 -17.54 -13.34
CA ILE A 221 6.85 -16.40 -12.40
C ILE A 221 8.28 -15.91 -12.12
N ALA A 222 9.17 -16.79 -11.69
CA ALA A 222 10.55 -16.46 -11.35
C ALA A 222 11.34 -15.89 -12.55
N GLU A 223 11.20 -16.49 -13.74
CA GLU A 223 11.82 -16.03 -14.98
C GLU A 223 11.31 -14.64 -15.37
N SER A 224 9.99 -14.38 -15.26
CA SER A 224 9.42 -13.06 -15.55
C SER A 224 9.94 -12.00 -14.58
N ALA A 225 9.96 -12.33 -13.27
CA ALA A 225 10.49 -11.44 -12.25
C ALA A 225 11.97 -11.11 -12.49
N TRP A 226 12.76 -12.10 -12.92
CA TRP A 226 14.17 -11.88 -13.27
C TRP A 226 14.34 -10.99 -14.50
N ILE A 227 13.50 -11.15 -15.53
CA ILE A 227 13.58 -10.37 -16.78
C ILE A 227 13.14 -8.92 -16.59
N SER A 228 12.03 -8.69 -15.87
CA SER A 228 11.35 -7.38 -15.83
C SER A 228 11.21 -6.78 -14.42
N GLY A 229 11.61 -7.50 -13.37
CA GLY A 229 11.37 -7.13 -11.98
C GLY A 229 9.96 -7.48 -11.48
N GLU A 230 9.11 -8.06 -12.34
CA GLU A 230 7.72 -8.41 -12.02
C GLU A 230 7.31 -9.75 -12.67
N PRO A 231 6.32 -10.47 -12.12
CA PRO A 231 5.44 -10.11 -11.01
C PRO A 231 6.08 -10.28 -9.62
N GLY A 232 5.48 -9.61 -8.62
CA GLY A 232 5.63 -10.00 -7.22
C GLY A 232 4.75 -11.21 -6.87
N VAL A 233 4.84 -11.67 -5.62
CA VAL A 233 4.00 -12.75 -5.07
C VAL A 233 3.34 -12.26 -3.78
N ILE A 234 2.05 -12.52 -3.62
CA ILE A 234 1.24 -12.20 -2.44
C ILE A 234 0.66 -13.50 -1.89
N PHE A 235 0.91 -13.76 -0.60
CA PHE A 235 0.42 -14.95 0.12
C PHE A 235 -0.98 -14.66 0.68
N LEU A 236 -2.04 -14.90 -0.10
CA LEU A 236 -3.40 -14.51 0.23
C LEU A 236 -3.93 -15.18 1.51
N ASP A 237 -3.62 -16.47 1.71
CA ASP A 237 -4.06 -17.18 2.91
C ASP A 237 -3.39 -16.65 4.18
N GLU A 238 -2.12 -16.29 4.10
CA GLU A 238 -1.39 -15.70 5.23
C GLU A 238 -1.93 -14.30 5.57
N ILE A 239 -2.22 -13.48 4.57
CA ILE A 239 -2.87 -12.17 4.75
C ILE A 239 -4.22 -12.35 5.47
N ASN A 240 -5.05 -13.28 4.99
CA ASN A 240 -6.37 -13.51 5.56
C ASN A 240 -6.32 -14.18 6.93
N ARG A 241 -5.32 -15.02 7.22
CA ARG A 241 -5.09 -15.58 8.56
C ARG A 241 -4.77 -14.52 9.60
N ARG A 242 -4.04 -13.47 9.21
CA ARG A 242 -3.67 -12.34 10.08
C ARG A 242 -4.65 -11.17 10.00
N ASN A 243 -5.72 -11.31 9.26
CA ASN A 243 -6.72 -10.27 9.12
C ASN A 243 -7.42 -9.99 10.46
N THR A 244 -7.39 -8.75 10.91
CA THR A 244 -7.96 -8.33 12.20
C THR A 244 -9.49 -8.19 12.17
N THR A 245 -10.09 -8.16 10.98
CA THR A 245 -11.54 -7.99 10.77
C THR A 245 -12.11 -9.04 9.81
N PRO A 246 -11.90 -10.37 10.06
CA PRO A 246 -12.25 -11.43 9.10
C PRO A 246 -13.75 -11.54 8.81
N HIS A 247 -14.61 -11.02 9.69
CA HIS A 247 -16.06 -10.96 9.51
C HIS A 247 -16.51 -10.03 8.36
N LEU A 248 -15.61 -9.15 7.87
CA LEU A 248 -15.90 -8.25 6.74
C LEU A 248 -15.63 -8.91 5.36
N GLY A 249 -15.12 -10.13 5.34
CA GLY A 249 -14.83 -10.89 4.12
C GLY A 249 -13.34 -11.16 3.92
N LEU A 250 -12.94 -11.47 2.68
CA LEU A 250 -11.56 -11.75 2.32
C LEU A 250 -10.86 -10.52 1.72
N ILE A 251 -9.58 -10.40 2.01
CA ILE A 251 -8.69 -9.44 1.37
C ILE A 251 -8.09 -10.13 0.14
N GLU A 252 -8.24 -9.53 -1.04
CA GLU A 252 -7.84 -10.10 -2.33
C GLU A 252 -6.79 -9.26 -3.07
N ALA A 253 -6.48 -8.06 -2.56
CA ALA A 253 -5.56 -7.13 -3.20
C ALA A 253 -4.82 -6.27 -2.18
N THR A 254 -3.81 -5.58 -2.68
CA THR A 254 -3.03 -4.58 -1.93
C THR A 254 -3.00 -3.25 -2.68
N ASN A 255 -2.47 -2.21 -2.05
CA ASN A 255 -2.10 -0.96 -2.69
C ASN A 255 -0.95 -1.15 -3.73
N PRO A 256 -0.56 -0.11 -4.50
CA PRO A 256 0.44 -0.24 -5.57
C PRO A 256 1.80 -0.81 -5.16
N CYS A 257 2.27 -0.54 -3.94
CA CYS A 257 3.58 -1.01 -3.47
C CYS A 257 3.52 -2.38 -2.76
N GLY A 258 2.33 -2.91 -2.49
CA GLY A 258 2.14 -4.24 -1.90
C GLY A 258 2.19 -4.30 -0.37
N GLU A 259 2.50 -3.18 0.32
CA GLU A 259 2.67 -3.15 1.78
C GLU A 259 1.35 -3.15 2.55
N GLN A 260 0.22 -2.81 1.90
CA GLN A 260 -1.05 -2.61 2.57
C GLN A 260 -2.16 -3.46 1.96
N PRO A 261 -2.44 -4.64 2.51
CA PRO A 261 -3.62 -5.44 2.17
C PRO A 261 -4.89 -4.73 2.64
N LEU A 262 -5.83 -4.51 1.71
CA LEU A 262 -7.04 -3.74 1.94
C LEU A 262 -8.26 -4.43 1.36
N TYR A 263 -9.42 -4.19 1.97
CA TYR A 263 -10.71 -4.55 1.37
C TYR A 263 -11.07 -3.62 0.20
N PRO A 264 -11.98 -4.05 -0.67
CA PRO A 264 -12.60 -3.15 -1.64
C PRO A 264 -13.17 -1.88 -0.98
N TYR A 265 -12.88 -0.72 -1.56
CA TYR A 265 -13.22 0.61 -1.04
C TYR A 265 -12.57 0.97 0.31
N GLU A 266 -11.58 0.25 0.75
CA GLU A 266 -10.79 0.66 1.91
C GLU A 266 -9.63 1.55 1.49
N SER A 267 -9.27 2.50 2.35
CA SER A 267 -8.08 3.32 2.19
C SER A 267 -7.23 3.28 3.44
N CYS A 268 -5.95 3.61 3.27
CA CYS A 268 -5.02 3.70 4.38
C CYS A 268 -4.13 4.92 4.25
N ASN A 269 -3.87 5.57 5.37
CA ASN A 269 -2.78 6.51 5.51
C ASN A 269 -1.60 5.84 6.22
N LEU A 270 -0.40 6.34 5.94
CA LEU A 270 0.85 5.73 6.35
C LEU A 270 1.75 6.73 7.04
N GLY A 271 2.63 6.24 7.90
CA GLY A 271 3.70 7.03 8.48
C GLY A 271 4.85 6.15 8.96
N SER A 272 6.05 6.71 9.01
CA SER A 272 7.26 5.99 9.39
C SER A 272 8.00 6.67 10.52
N ILE A 273 8.40 5.88 11.52
CA ILE A 273 9.24 6.29 12.64
C ILE A 273 10.69 6.32 12.17
N ASN A 274 11.41 7.39 12.45
CA ASN A 274 12.83 7.50 12.15
C ASN A 274 13.67 6.92 13.28
N LEU A 275 14.04 5.66 13.15
CA LEU A 275 14.81 4.92 14.16
C LEU A 275 16.16 5.55 14.48
N ALA A 276 16.82 6.12 13.47
CA ALA A 276 18.12 6.76 13.67
C ALA A 276 18.05 7.95 14.66
N ARG A 277 16.89 8.62 14.76
CA ARG A 277 16.65 9.69 15.72
C ARG A 277 16.33 9.18 17.14
N CYS A 278 16.03 7.90 17.27
CA CYS A 278 15.82 7.25 18.57
C CYS A 278 17.11 6.68 19.18
N ILE A 279 18.26 6.78 18.47
CA ILE A 279 19.55 6.35 19.01
C ILE A 279 20.23 7.55 19.67
N ARG A 280 20.58 7.38 20.94
CA ARG A 280 21.28 8.37 21.77
C ARG A 280 22.45 7.73 22.49
N LYS A 281 23.64 8.32 22.39
CA LYS A 281 24.86 7.86 23.07
C LYS A 281 25.21 6.39 22.78
N GLY A 282 24.91 5.89 21.56
CA GLY A 282 25.19 4.50 21.18
C GLY A 282 24.18 3.48 21.67
N GLU A 283 23.03 3.91 22.18
CA GLU A 283 21.96 3.04 22.66
C GLU A 283 20.60 3.54 22.14
N ILE A 284 19.60 2.65 22.10
CA ILE A 284 18.24 3.04 21.80
C ILE A 284 17.62 3.74 23.01
N ASP A 285 17.02 4.91 22.77
CA ASP A 285 16.21 5.62 23.77
C ASP A 285 14.79 5.03 23.74
N ASP A 286 14.56 4.04 24.58
CA ASP A 286 13.31 3.29 24.66
C ASP A 286 12.11 4.17 25.02
N ASP A 287 12.27 5.11 25.93
CA ASP A 287 11.20 6.03 26.34
C ASP A 287 10.81 6.96 25.18
N LEU A 288 11.80 7.42 24.42
CA LEU A 288 11.56 8.20 23.22
C LEU A 288 10.85 7.36 22.16
N LEU A 289 11.30 6.12 21.92
CA LEU A 289 10.68 5.22 20.94
C LEU A 289 9.21 4.97 21.27
N VAL A 290 8.91 4.57 22.50
CA VAL A 290 7.52 4.34 22.97
C VAL A 290 6.66 5.59 22.76
N ARG A 291 7.15 6.76 23.14
CA ARG A 291 6.43 8.02 22.95
C ARG A 291 6.17 8.31 21.46
N VAL A 292 7.16 8.10 20.60
CA VAL A 292 7.03 8.34 19.16
C VAL A 292 6.05 7.36 18.52
N VAL A 293 6.07 6.08 18.90
CA VAL A 293 5.11 5.07 18.43
C VAL A 293 3.68 5.49 18.81
N ARG A 294 3.44 5.80 20.09
CA ARG A 294 2.10 6.19 20.58
C ARG A 294 1.58 7.45 19.87
N CYS A 295 2.41 8.48 19.80
CA CYS A 295 2.07 9.72 19.10
C CYS A 295 1.86 9.50 17.60
N GLY A 296 2.63 8.62 16.96
CA GLY A 296 2.47 8.24 15.56
C GLY A 296 1.13 7.55 15.27
N VAL A 297 0.70 6.61 16.14
CA VAL A 297 -0.61 5.97 16.06
C VAL A 297 -1.73 7.01 16.15
N GLU A 298 -1.67 7.90 17.15
CA GLU A 298 -2.66 8.96 17.32
C GLU A 298 -2.70 9.94 16.14
N PHE A 299 -1.54 10.29 15.59
CA PHE A 299 -1.46 11.12 14.40
C PHE A 299 -2.17 10.46 13.22
N LEU A 300 -1.87 9.19 12.95
CA LEU A 300 -2.46 8.44 11.83
C LEU A 300 -3.97 8.22 12.00
N ASP A 301 -4.42 7.94 13.21
CA ASP A 301 -5.85 7.83 13.52
C ASP A 301 -6.58 9.16 13.33
N SER A 302 -6.01 10.26 13.83
CA SER A 302 -6.55 11.62 13.63
C SER A 302 -6.60 12.05 12.15
N VAL A 303 -5.68 11.56 11.31
CA VAL A 303 -5.71 11.80 9.86
C VAL A 303 -7.00 11.26 9.24
N ILE A 304 -7.53 10.13 9.71
CA ILE A 304 -8.77 9.53 9.20
C ILE A 304 -9.95 10.49 9.38
N ASP A 305 -10.04 11.17 10.52
CA ASP A 305 -11.16 12.04 10.86
C ASP A 305 -11.18 13.34 10.04
N VAL A 306 -10.00 13.86 9.70
CA VAL A 306 -9.87 15.11 8.92
C VAL A 306 -9.71 14.91 7.41
N ASN A 307 -9.70 13.64 6.97
CA ASN A 307 -9.49 13.28 5.57
C ASN A 307 -10.72 13.57 4.70
N HIS A 308 -10.50 14.19 3.54
CA HIS A 308 -11.52 14.32 2.51
C HIS A 308 -11.44 13.14 1.54
N PHE A 309 -12.39 12.23 1.65
CA PHE A 309 -12.42 11.03 0.83
C PHE A 309 -13.00 11.31 -0.57
N PRO A 310 -12.35 10.80 -1.64
CA PRO A 310 -12.79 11.04 -3.02
C PRO A 310 -14.12 10.37 -3.38
N LEU A 311 -14.52 9.33 -2.63
CA LEU A 311 -15.75 8.57 -2.84
C LEU A 311 -16.46 8.30 -1.51
N PRO A 312 -17.81 8.36 -1.46
CA PRO A 312 -18.58 8.07 -0.25
C PRO A 312 -18.34 6.65 0.30
N GLN A 313 -18.22 5.66 -0.59
CA GLN A 313 -17.96 4.25 -0.21
C GLN A 313 -16.61 4.10 0.52
N ILE A 314 -15.59 4.85 0.08
CA ILE A 314 -14.28 4.84 0.72
C ILE A 314 -14.37 5.46 2.11
N ARG A 315 -15.11 6.57 2.24
CA ARG A 315 -15.33 7.21 3.52
C ARG A 315 -15.99 6.26 4.52
N GLU A 316 -17.08 5.64 4.12
CA GLU A 316 -17.83 4.69 4.95
C GLU A 316 -16.94 3.53 5.41
N LYS A 317 -16.24 2.86 4.46
CA LYS A 317 -15.38 1.71 4.76
C LYS A 317 -14.21 2.09 5.65
N THR A 318 -13.52 3.18 5.33
CA THR A 318 -12.32 3.61 6.08
C THR A 318 -12.67 4.05 7.51
N LEU A 319 -13.78 4.76 7.70
CA LEU A 319 -14.25 5.11 9.05
C LEU A 319 -14.67 3.90 9.87
N ALA A 320 -15.22 2.86 9.23
CA ALA A 320 -15.63 1.62 9.91
C ALA A 320 -14.42 0.78 10.37
N THR A 321 -13.34 0.73 9.58
CA THR A 321 -12.18 -0.11 9.88
C THR A 321 -11.02 0.64 10.52
N ARG A 322 -10.93 1.94 10.35
CA ARG A 322 -9.87 2.85 10.85
C ARG A 322 -8.45 2.30 10.65
N LYS A 323 -8.19 1.67 9.51
CA LYS A 323 -6.90 1.03 9.23
C LYS A 323 -5.81 2.07 8.99
N ILE A 324 -4.70 1.93 9.71
CA ILE A 324 -3.49 2.75 9.58
C ILE A 324 -2.29 1.87 9.26
N GLY A 325 -1.26 2.46 8.66
CA GLY A 325 0.03 1.80 8.41
C GLY A 325 1.16 2.52 9.12
N LEU A 326 1.67 1.94 10.19
CA LEU A 326 2.83 2.44 10.91
C LEU A 326 4.06 1.61 10.55
N GLY A 327 5.06 2.26 9.96
CA GLY A 327 6.32 1.66 9.57
C GLY A 327 7.52 2.31 10.24
N VAL A 328 8.70 1.87 9.84
CA VAL A 328 9.98 2.41 10.31
C VAL A 328 10.87 2.81 9.13
N MET A 329 11.76 3.78 9.35
CA MET A 329 12.82 4.19 8.44
C MET A 329 14.11 4.41 9.22
N GLY A 330 15.25 4.49 8.52
CA GLY A 330 16.54 4.74 9.14
C GLY A 330 17.13 3.53 9.89
N PHE A 331 16.68 2.29 9.59
CA PHE A 331 17.17 1.09 10.26
C PHE A 331 18.68 0.88 10.07
N ALA A 332 19.17 0.94 8.83
CA ALA A 332 20.60 0.82 8.55
C ALA A 332 21.43 1.92 9.24
N GLU A 333 20.92 3.17 9.27
CA GLU A 333 21.57 4.26 9.99
C GLU A 333 21.58 4.02 11.50
N ALA A 334 20.50 3.45 12.06
CA ALA A 334 20.45 3.07 13.46
C ALA A 334 21.51 2.01 13.79
N LEU A 335 21.65 0.97 12.95
CA LEU A 335 22.69 -0.05 13.12
C LEU A 335 24.12 0.54 13.10
N ILE A 336 24.38 1.48 12.16
CA ILE A 336 25.67 2.18 12.09
C ILE A 336 25.93 2.96 13.40
N ARG A 337 24.92 3.64 13.96
CA ARG A 337 25.04 4.39 15.21
C ARG A 337 25.22 3.51 16.44
N LEU A 338 24.78 2.24 16.35
CA LEU A 338 24.93 1.22 17.38
C LEU A 338 26.21 0.38 17.20
N ASP A 339 26.97 0.60 16.12
CA ASP A 339 28.15 -0.20 15.73
C ASP A 339 27.82 -1.68 15.50
N ILE A 340 26.61 -1.96 14.93
CA ILE A 340 26.14 -3.31 14.61
C ILE A 340 26.27 -3.54 13.10
N PRO A 341 27.03 -4.56 12.65
CA PRO A 341 27.10 -4.91 11.23
C PRO A 341 25.75 -5.36 10.68
N TYR A 342 25.34 -4.83 9.50
CA TYR A 342 24.02 -5.08 8.91
C TYR A 342 23.71 -6.57 8.69
N GLU A 343 24.68 -7.36 8.22
CA GLU A 343 24.55 -8.79 7.94
C GLU A 343 24.92 -9.71 9.14
N SER A 344 24.73 -9.23 10.36
CA SER A 344 25.04 -9.98 11.57
C SER A 344 23.80 -10.58 12.24
N GLU A 345 23.98 -11.66 12.99
CA GLU A 345 22.97 -12.23 13.88
C GLU A 345 22.50 -11.23 14.95
N GLU A 346 23.36 -10.29 15.32
CA GLU A 346 23.04 -9.21 16.24
C GLU A 346 22.01 -8.23 15.61
N ALA A 347 22.20 -7.89 14.35
CA ALA A 347 21.26 -7.04 13.61
C ALA A 347 19.87 -7.71 13.49
N LEU A 348 19.81 -9.03 13.27
CA LEU A 348 18.56 -9.79 13.23
C LEU A 348 17.85 -9.76 14.59
N ARG A 349 18.55 -10.06 15.67
CA ARG A 349 17.99 -9.99 17.03
C ARG A 349 17.54 -8.57 17.41
N PHE A 350 18.33 -7.57 17.04
CA PHE A 350 17.95 -6.18 17.24
C PHE A 350 16.66 -5.83 16.49
N ALA A 351 16.54 -6.24 15.22
CA ALA A 351 15.34 -6.01 14.42
C ALA A 351 14.09 -6.67 15.02
N GLU A 352 14.19 -7.93 15.47
CA GLU A 352 13.10 -8.66 16.12
C GLU A 352 12.62 -7.95 17.38
N ASN A 353 13.53 -7.67 18.32
CA ASN A 353 13.21 -7.01 19.58
C ASN A 353 12.62 -5.60 19.38
N LEU A 354 13.19 -4.85 18.42
CA LEU A 354 12.72 -3.51 18.08
C LEU A 354 11.30 -3.54 17.54
N MET A 355 11.04 -4.43 16.57
CA MET A 355 9.72 -4.51 15.92
C MET A 355 8.66 -5.11 16.84
N GLU A 356 9.00 -6.03 17.72
CA GLU A 356 8.12 -6.50 18.80
C GLU A 356 7.68 -5.35 19.70
N LYS A 357 8.62 -4.51 20.14
CA LYS A 357 8.33 -3.32 20.94
C LYS A 357 7.43 -2.32 20.21
N VAL A 358 7.75 -2.01 18.95
CA VAL A 358 6.94 -1.10 18.12
C VAL A 358 5.53 -1.64 17.97
N GLN A 359 5.38 -2.93 17.63
CA GLN A 359 4.09 -3.57 17.41
C GLN A 359 3.24 -3.62 18.68
N THR A 360 3.82 -4.02 19.80
CA THR A 360 3.13 -4.08 21.10
C THR A 360 2.65 -2.71 21.53
N THR A 361 3.53 -1.71 21.52
CA THR A 361 3.19 -0.33 21.88
C THR A 361 2.10 0.26 20.96
N ALA A 362 2.18 -0.02 19.66
CA ALA A 362 1.19 0.47 18.71
C ALA A 362 -0.19 -0.16 18.93
N ARG A 363 -0.24 -1.47 19.23
CA ARG A 363 -1.48 -2.18 19.55
C ARG A 363 -2.11 -1.67 20.83
N GLU A 364 -1.35 -1.56 21.91
CA GLU A 364 -1.81 -1.00 23.19
C GLU A 364 -2.42 0.39 22.98
N ARG A 365 -1.75 1.25 22.19
CA ARG A 365 -2.30 2.58 21.92
C ARG A 365 -3.55 2.54 21.06
N SER A 366 -3.62 1.66 20.08
CA SER A 366 -4.81 1.46 19.25
C SER A 366 -6.01 0.98 20.08
N GLU A 367 -5.79 0.05 21.01
CA GLU A 367 -6.83 -0.43 21.94
C GLU A 367 -7.33 0.70 22.86
N GLU A 368 -6.44 1.53 23.41
CA GLU A 368 -6.81 2.69 24.22
C GLU A 368 -7.66 3.72 23.45
N LEU A 369 -7.42 3.90 22.15
CA LEU A 369 -8.19 4.81 21.29
C LEU A 369 -9.56 4.24 20.90
N GLY A 370 -9.73 2.92 20.97
CA GLY A 370 -10.97 2.23 20.64
C GLY A 370 -12.00 2.17 21.78
N VAL A 371 -11.64 2.63 22.96
CA VAL A 371 -12.51 2.72 24.16
C VAL A 371 -13.07 4.13 24.25
#